data_8391934dd65d1ff30d800633783f6e17
#
_entry.id   8391934dd65d1ff30d800633783f6e17
#
_cell.length_a   1.000
_cell.length_b   1.000
_cell.length_c   1.000
_cell.angle_alpha   90.00
_cell.angle_beta   90.00
_cell.angle_gamma   90.00
#
_symmetry.space_group_name_H-M   'P 1'
#
loop_
_entity.id
_entity.type
_entity.pdbx_description
1 polymer ?
#
loop_
_entity_poly.entity_id
_entity_poly.type
_entity_poly.pdbx_seq_one_letter_code
_entity_poly.pdbx_strand_id
1 'polypeptide(L)'
;MKLILLILYFAVLIGIGLYCRKHATDVNGFVLGGRSVGPWLTAFAYGTSYFSAVVFVGYAGQFGWKYGIAATWAGIGNAIIGSLLAWVVLGRRTRIMTQHLDSATMPQFFGQRFGSKPLKIGASVIIFIFLIPYTASLYNGLSRLFGMAFNIDYSVCIVLMAVLTAIYVIAGGYMATAINDFIQGIIMLAGIVAVIVAVINGKGGFMAALDGLAKVTDETVASTPGIFASFFGPDPLNLLFVVILTSLGTWGLPQMVQKFYAIKDEESIKKGTIISTLFALVVAGGCYFLGGFGRLFSDQIDIAANGFDSVIPTMLSGLSPMLIAFVVILVLSASMSTLSSLVMASSSTLTIDFLKELFFQKMSEKKQVLCMRFLIVVFIAISSILALIQYKSSVTFIAQLMGVSWGALAGAFLAPFMYALYAKWVTKAACWASFLFGSILMMANIFFRESFPVILQSPINSGVIAMLAGLVIVPVVSIFTPKPDKKLVDDAFACYEEKTEVSRKTALGK
;
A
#
# COMPACT_ATOMS: atom_id res chain seq x y z
N MET A 1 9.11 -29.72 8.08
CA MET A 1 7.82 -29.29 7.53
C MET A 1 7.81 -27.80 7.16
N LYS A 2 8.12 -26.83 8.07
CA LYS A 2 8.15 -25.39 7.78
C LYS A 2 9.03 -25.04 6.56
N LEU A 3 10.25 -25.58 6.47
CA LEU A 3 11.19 -25.31 5.39
C LEU A 3 10.69 -25.87 4.02
N ILE A 4 10.08 -27.04 4.02
CA ILE A 4 9.54 -27.66 2.79
C ILE A 4 8.42 -26.80 2.21
N LEU A 5 7.50 -26.33 3.06
CA LEU A 5 6.42 -25.43 2.66
C LEU A 5 6.96 -24.11 2.10
N LEU A 6 8.02 -23.57 2.70
CA LEU A 6 8.67 -22.36 2.25
C LEU A 6 9.33 -22.54 0.87
N ILE A 7 10.07 -23.62 0.67
CA ILE A 7 10.69 -23.95 -0.61
C ILE A 7 9.63 -24.13 -1.70
N LEU A 8 8.55 -24.87 -1.41
CA LEU A 8 7.45 -25.05 -2.35
C LEU A 8 6.79 -23.74 -2.72
N TYR A 9 6.53 -22.88 -1.73
CA TYR A 9 5.96 -21.55 -1.93
C TYR A 9 6.80 -20.71 -2.91
N PHE A 10 8.11 -20.59 -2.66
CA PHE A 10 8.99 -19.82 -3.55
C PHE A 10 9.17 -20.48 -4.92
N ALA A 11 9.21 -21.80 -4.99
CA ALA A 11 9.27 -22.50 -6.27
C ALA A 11 8.05 -22.19 -7.16
N VAL A 12 6.85 -22.11 -6.58
CA VAL A 12 5.63 -21.70 -7.30
C VAL A 12 5.75 -20.25 -7.79
N LEU A 13 6.14 -19.29 -6.93
CA LEU A 13 6.26 -17.89 -7.31
C LEU A 13 7.29 -17.67 -8.42
N ILE A 14 8.45 -18.30 -8.31
CA ILE A 14 9.51 -18.22 -9.33
C ILE A 14 9.06 -18.91 -10.63
N GLY A 15 8.41 -20.07 -10.55
CA GLY A 15 7.86 -20.78 -11.70
C GLY A 15 6.86 -19.92 -12.49
N ILE A 16 5.97 -19.22 -11.81
CA ILE A 16 5.03 -18.25 -12.42
C ILE A 16 5.80 -17.09 -13.06
N GLY A 17 6.82 -16.55 -12.37
CA GLY A 17 7.66 -15.50 -12.91
C GLY A 17 8.32 -15.89 -14.24
N LEU A 18 8.89 -17.08 -14.30
CA LEU A 18 9.52 -17.62 -15.50
C LEU A 18 8.50 -17.90 -16.63
N TYR A 19 7.33 -18.44 -16.28
CA TYR A 19 6.24 -18.67 -17.24
C TYR A 19 5.74 -17.36 -17.88
N CYS A 20 5.59 -16.29 -17.09
CA CYS A 20 5.11 -15.00 -17.56
C CYS A 20 6.17 -14.17 -18.30
N ARG A 21 7.44 -14.59 -18.30
CA ARG A 21 8.55 -13.84 -18.91
C ARG A 21 8.30 -13.46 -20.36
N LYS A 22 7.59 -14.28 -21.12
CA LYS A 22 7.22 -14.05 -22.52
C LYS A 22 6.29 -12.84 -22.72
N HIS A 23 5.54 -12.44 -21.70
CA HIS A 23 4.63 -11.29 -21.73
C HIS A 23 5.27 -9.99 -21.22
N ALA A 24 6.51 -10.03 -20.77
CA ALA A 24 7.25 -8.92 -20.17
C ALA A 24 8.40 -8.45 -21.09
N THR A 25 8.12 -8.29 -22.39
CA THR A 25 9.14 -7.97 -23.42
C THR A 25 9.17 -6.50 -23.82
N ASP A 26 8.08 -5.80 -23.64
CA ASP A 26 7.89 -4.37 -23.90
C ASP A 26 7.46 -3.64 -22.62
N VAL A 27 7.41 -2.31 -22.67
CA VAL A 27 7.06 -1.48 -21.50
C VAL A 27 5.63 -1.74 -21.04
N ASN A 28 4.67 -1.80 -21.95
CA ASN A 28 3.26 -2.02 -21.63
C ASN A 28 3.03 -3.41 -21.00
N GLY A 29 3.63 -4.45 -21.57
CA GLY A 29 3.58 -5.81 -21.02
C GLY A 29 4.24 -5.91 -19.67
N PHE A 30 5.44 -5.30 -19.49
CA PHE A 30 6.18 -5.35 -18.24
C PHE A 30 5.53 -4.56 -17.11
N VAL A 31 4.99 -3.36 -17.37
CA VAL A 31 4.46 -2.43 -16.35
C VAL A 31 2.96 -2.60 -16.11
N LEU A 32 2.17 -2.97 -17.14
CA LEU A 32 0.70 -2.99 -17.08
C LEU A 32 0.08 -4.35 -17.48
N GLY A 33 0.89 -5.36 -17.80
CA GLY A 33 0.36 -6.64 -18.27
C GLY A 33 -0.49 -6.52 -19.54
N GLY A 34 -0.14 -5.56 -20.43
CA GLY A 34 -0.87 -5.29 -21.67
C GLY A 34 -2.26 -4.70 -21.49
N ARG A 35 -2.59 -4.13 -20.33
CA ARG A 35 -3.92 -3.61 -19.97
C ARG A 35 -5.07 -4.63 -20.17
N SER A 36 -4.76 -5.91 -19.98
CA SER A 36 -5.68 -7.04 -20.23
C SER A 36 -6.02 -7.85 -18.98
N VAL A 37 -5.71 -7.32 -17.80
CA VAL A 37 -5.85 -8.03 -16.53
C VAL A 37 -7.31 -8.11 -16.10
N GLY A 38 -7.79 -9.33 -15.88
CA GLY A 38 -9.19 -9.59 -15.50
C GLY A 38 -9.53 -9.15 -14.07
N PRO A 39 -10.84 -9.19 -13.70
CA PRO A 39 -11.34 -8.62 -12.45
C PRO A 39 -10.77 -9.29 -11.20
N TRP A 40 -10.63 -10.61 -11.20
CA TRP A 40 -10.09 -11.36 -10.06
C TRP A 40 -8.63 -11.02 -9.79
N LEU A 41 -7.79 -11.08 -10.82
CA LEU A 41 -6.37 -10.76 -10.69
C LEU A 41 -6.16 -9.30 -10.27
N THR A 42 -6.92 -8.36 -10.85
CA THR A 42 -6.79 -6.94 -10.50
C THR A 42 -7.29 -6.65 -9.08
N ALA A 43 -8.42 -7.23 -8.66
CA ALA A 43 -8.98 -7.03 -7.34
C ALA A 43 -8.07 -7.58 -6.24
N PHE A 44 -7.53 -8.78 -6.45
CA PHE A 44 -6.56 -9.37 -5.53
C PHE A 44 -5.25 -8.59 -5.53
N ALA A 45 -4.72 -8.22 -6.71
CA ALA A 45 -3.52 -7.39 -6.79
C ALA A 45 -3.71 -6.03 -6.10
N TYR A 46 -4.89 -5.43 -6.19
CA TYR A 46 -5.22 -4.21 -5.44
C TYR A 46 -5.24 -4.48 -3.94
N GLY A 47 -6.02 -5.45 -3.49
CA GLY A 47 -6.17 -5.79 -2.07
C GLY A 47 -4.84 -6.18 -1.42
N THR A 48 -4.07 -7.07 -2.03
CA THR A 48 -2.80 -7.56 -1.47
C THR A 48 -1.68 -6.52 -1.50
N SER A 49 -1.76 -5.51 -2.38
CA SER A 49 -0.68 -4.52 -2.54
C SER A 49 -0.51 -3.58 -1.35
N TYR A 50 -1.49 -3.42 -0.48
CA TYR A 50 -1.37 -2.59 0.72
C TYR A 50 -1.55 -3.36 2.04
N PHE A 51 -1.92 -4.64 1.97
CA PHE A 51 -1.88 -5.53 3.12
C PHE A 51 -0.57 -6.30 3.15
N SER A 52 0.21 -6.08 4.18
CA SER A 52 1.56 -6.60 4.30
C SER A 52 1.91 -6.92 5.76
N ALA A 53 3.13 -7.36 5.99
CA ALA A 53 3.67 -7.47 7.35
C ALA A 53 3.58 -6.16 8.13
N VAL A 54 3.62 -5.00 7.45
CA VAL A 54 3.47 -3.69 8.11
C VAL A 54 2.08 -3.54 8.74
N VAL A 55 1.04 -3.94 8.01
CA VAL A 55 -0.33 -3.90 8.55
C VAL A 55 -0.54 -5.00 9.57
N PHE A 56 -0.12 -6.24 9.28
CA PHE A 56 -0.35 -7.38 10.16
C PHE A 56 0.48 -7.31 11.45
N VAL A 57 1.77 -6.99 11.38
CA VAL A 57 2.65 -6.93 12.56
C VAL A 57 2.65 -5.55 13.19
N GLY A 58 2.96 -4.52 12.38
CA GLY A 58 3.13 -3.16 12.86
C GLY A 58 1.81 -2.49 13.26
N TYR A 59 0.91 -2.30 12.30
CA TYR A 59 -0.32 -1.53 12.54
C TYR A 59 -1.32 -2.28 13.42
N ALA A 60 -1.59 -3.55 13.15
CA ALA A 60 -2.50 -4.33 13.96
C ALA A 60 -1.99 -4.47 15.41
N GLY A 61 -0.68 -4.69 15.60
CA GLY A 61 -0.08 -4.73 16.92
C GLY A 61 -0.17 -3.40 17.67
N GLN A 62 0.33 -2.32 17.05
CA GLN A 62 0.37 -1.00 17.67
C GLN A 62 -1.04 -0.43 17.94
N PHE A 63 -1.93 -0.49 16.95
CA PHE A 63 -3.25 0.12 17.09
C PHE A 63 -4.19 -0.75 17.92
N GLY A 64 -4.07 -2.08 17.82
CA GLY A 64 -4.77 -2.98 18.70
C GLY A 64 -4.40 -2.76 20.18
N TRP A 65 -3.11 -2.61 20.45
CA TRP A 65 -2.65 -2.28 21.80
C TRP A 65 -3.16 -0.93 22.30
N LYS A 66 -3.14 0.09 21.44
CA LYS A 66 -3.58 1.45 21.82
C LYS A 66 -5.08 1.59 21.97
N TYR A 67 -5.85 1.00 21.05
CA TYR A 67 -7.29 1.27 20.94
C TYR A 67 -8.17 0.07 21.27
N GLY A 68 -7.59 -1.10 21.56
CA GLY A 68 -8.36 -2.32 21.77
C GLY A 68 -9.12 -2.73 20.51
N ILE A 69 -10.34 -3.27 20.69
CA ILE A 69 -11.17 -3.76 19.60
C ILE A 69 -11.61 -2.63 18.63
N ALA A 70 -11.63 -1.38 19.10
CA ALA A 70 -11.93 -0.22 18.26
C ALA A 70 -10.95 -0.05 17.09
N ALA A 71 -9.73 -0.62 17.15
CA ALA A 71 -8.79 -0.66 16.03
C ALA A 71 -9.41 -1.26 14.75
N THR A 72 -10.44 -2.11 14.88
CA THR A 72 -11.19 -2.70 13.76
C THR A 72 -11.78 -1.65 12.81
N TRP A 73 -12.03 -0.42 13.29
CA TRP A 73 -12.46 0.70 12.45
C TRP A 73 -11.49 1.03 11.32
N ALA A 74 -10.18 0.83 11.54
CA ALA A 74 -9.20 1.00 10.47
C ALA A 74 -9.44 -0.03 9.34
N GLY A 75 -9.76 -1.27 9.68
CA GLY A 75 -10.09 -2.29 8.68
C GLY A 75 -11.42 -2.04 7.96
N ILE A 76 -12.44 -1.57 8.67
CA ILE A 76 -13.73 -1.17 8.08
C ILE A 76 -13.52 0.02 7.13
N GLY A 77 -12.77 1.04 7.56
CA GLY A 77 -12.39 2.17 6.72
C GLY A 77 -11.65 1.74 5.45
N ASN A 78 -10.71 0.79 5.58
CA ASN A 78 -9.99 0.22 4.45
C ASN A 78 -10.92 -0.47 3.44
N ALA A 79 -11.94 -1.19 3.90
CA ALA A 79 -12.91 -1.83 3.02
C ALA A 79 -13.82 -0.80 2.33
N ILE A 80 -14.35 0.17 3.07
CA ILE A 80 -15.33 1.13 2.54
C ILE A 80 -14.62 2.27 1.78
N ILE A 81 -13.70 2.99 2.42
CA ILE A 81 -13.05 4.15 1.82
C ILE A 81 -11.89 3.72 0.94
N GLY A 82 -11.02 2.85 1.47
CA GLY A 82 -9.79 2.42 0.79
C GLY A 82 -10.02 1.49 -0.40
N SER A 83 -11.12 0.73 -0.41
CA SER A 83 -11.47 -0.15 -1.52
C SER A 83 -12.75 0.28 -2.23
N LEU A 84 -13.93 0.12 -1.64
CA LEU A 84 -15.20 0.38 -2.33
C LEU A 84 -15.23 1.76 -3.01
N LEU A 85 -15.02 2.82 -2.24
CA LEU A 85 -15.06 4.18 -2.78
C LEU A 85 -13.90 4.46 -3.74
N ALA A 86 -12.69 3.94 -3.48
CA ALA A 86 -11.57 4.09 -4.39
C ALA A 86 -11.87 3.50 -5.79
N TRP A 87 -12.45 2.31 -5.85
CA TRP A 87 -12.83 1.68 -7.10
C TRP A 87 -13.95 2.44 -7.82
N VAL A 88 -14.97 2.89 -7.08
CA VAL A 88 -16.10 3.65 -7.64
C VAL A 88 -15.64 5.00 -8.17
N VAL A 89 -14.84 5.73 -7.39
CA VAL A 89 -14.40 7.08 -7.73
C VAL A 89 -13.27 7.07 -8.76
N LEU A 90 -12.23 6.28 -8.52
CA LEU A 90 -11.02 6.33 -9.36
C LEU A 90 -11.05 5.31 -10.51
N GLY A 91 -11.59 4.11 -10.30
CA GLY A 91 -11.38 2.96 -11.19
C GLY A 91 -11.68 3.26 -12.66
N ARG A 92 -12.92 3.62 -12.98
CA ARG A 92 -13.35 3.87 -14.38
C ARG A 92 -12.62 5.06 -15.00
N ARG A 93 -12.59 6.19 -14.30
CA ARG A 93 -11.99 7.42 -14.86
C ARG A 93 -10.48 7.28 -15.06
N THR A 94 -9.78 6.66 -14.12
CA THR A 94 -8.36 6.36 -14.26
C THR A 94 -8.11 5.47 -15.47
N ARG A 95 -8.87 4.36 -15.61
CA ARG A 95 -8.67 3.41 -16.71
C ARG A 95 -8.84 4.06 -18.08
N ILE A 96 -9.89 4.87 -18.25
CA ILE A 96 -10.21 5.50 -19.52
C ILE A 96 -9.20 6.59 -19.88
N MET A 97 -8.96 7.54 -18.96
CA MET A 97 -8.08 8.69 -19.24
C MET A 97 -6.62 8.25 -19.40
N THR A 98 -6.14 7.28 -18.61
CA THR A 98 -4.76 6.81 -18.77
C THR A 98 -4.53 6.01 -20.05
N GLN A 99 -5.56 5.36 -20.59
CA GLN A 99 -5.49 4.73 -21.91
C GLN A 99 -5.47 5.78 -23.02
N HIS A 100 -6.34 6.79 -22.93
CA HIS A 100 -6.40 7.88 -23.91
C HIS A 100 -5.09 8.67 -23.97
N LEU A 101 -4.52 9.00 -22.81
CA LEU A 101 -3.25 9.71 -22.69
C LEU A 101 -2.01 8.81 -22.87
N ASP A 102 -2.18 7.53 -23.17
CA ASP A 102 -1.11 6.52 -23.25
C ASP A 102 -0.11 6.56 -22.09
N SER A 103 -0.65 6.64 -20.86
CA SER A 103 0.14 6.76 -19.64
C SER A 103 0.30 5.41 -18.95
N ALA A 104 1.54 4.96 -18.75
CA ALA A 104 1.85 3.72 -18.04
C ALA A 104 2.12 3.92 -16.54
N THR A 105 2.44 5.13 -16.13
CA THR A 105 2.80 5.50 -14.75
C THR A 105 2.02 6.73 -14.29
N MET A 106 1.91 6.93 -12.97
CA MET A 106 1.29 8.13 -12.41
C MET A 106 2.04 9.42 -12.79
N PRO A 107 3.39 9.50 -12.76
CA PRO A 107 4.11 10.68 -13.25
C PRO A 107 3.86 10.96 -14.73
N GLN A 108 3.79 9.92 -15.57
CA GLN A 108 3.48 10.08 -16.99
C GLN A 108 2.07 10.66 -17.18
N PHE A 109 1.10 10.21 -16.39
CA PHE A 109 -0.25 10.79 -16.37
C PHE A 109 -0.22 12.30 -16.06
N PHE A 110 0.50 12.72 -15.03
CA PHE A 110 0.65 14.16 -14.74
C PHE A 110 1.34 14.92 -15.88
N GLY A 111 2.39 14.33 -16.45
CA GLY A 111 3.09 14.92 -17.59
C GLY A 111 2.18 15.16 -18.78
N GLN A 112 1.39 14.18 -19.17
CA GLN A 112 0.47 14.24 -20.32
C GLN A 112 -0.74 15.14 -20.02
N ARG A 113 -1.40 14.94 -18.87
CA ARG A 113 -2.61 15.68 -18.48
C ARG A 113 -2.40 17.21 -18.38
N PHE A 114 -1.20 17.62 -17.97
CA PHE A 114 -0.87 19.05 -17.75
C PHE A 114 0.14 19.61 -18.75
N GLY A 115 0.59 18.83 -19.74
CA GLY A 115 1.60 19.25 -20.70
C GLY A 115 2.91 19.69 -20.03
N SER A 116 3.35 18.99 -18.98
CA SER A 116 4.44 19.47 -18.12
C SER A 116 5.47 18.38 -17.83
N LYS A 117 6.61 18.42 -18.52
CA LYS A 117 7.77 17.56 -18.23
C LYS A 117 8.28 17.73 -16.78
N PRO A 118 8.39 18.95 -16.21
CA PRO A 118 8.81 19.10 -14.82
C PRO A 118 7.90 18.38 -13.81
N LEU A 119 6.55 18.43 -13.99
CA LEU A 119 5.63 17.68 -13.13
C LEU A 119 5.87 16.17 -13.18
N LYS A 120 6.10 15.62 -14.37
CA LYS A 120 6.43 14.22 -14.57
C LYS A 120 7.70 13.83 -13.82
N ILE A 121 8.78 14.63 -13.98
CA ILE A 121 10.06 14.40 -13.33
C ILE A 121 9.94 14.54 -11.80
N GLY A 122 9.31 15.62 -11.32
CA GLY A 122 9.12 15.85 -9.89
C GLY A 122 8.33 14.72 -9.22
N ALA A 123 7.23 14.28 -9.84
CA ALA A 123 6.44 13.17 -9.34
C ALA A 123 7.27 11.86 -9.27
N SER A 124 8.10 11.57 -10.29
CA SER A 124 8.92 10.35 -10.29
C SER A 124 9.98 10.36 -9.18
N VAL A 125 10.59 11.51 -8.88
CA VAL A 125 11.55 11.66 -7.79
C VAL A 125 10.87 11.46 -6.43
N ILE A 126 9.73 12.09 -6.20
CA ILE A 126 8.95 11.95 -4.96
C ILE A 126 8.57 10.48 -4.74
N ILE A 127 8.05 9.81 -5.78
CA ILE A 127 7.69 8.39 -5.70
C ILE A 127 8.89 7.52 -5.34
N PHE A 128 10.01 7.69 -6.03
CA PHE A 128 11.21 6.89 -5.78
C PHE A 128 11.70 7.05 -4.34
N ILE A 129 11.82 8.29 -3.85
CA ILE A 129 12.34 8.58 -2.51
C ILE A 129 11.40 8.01 -1.43
N PHE A 130 10.11 8.28 -1.50
CA PHE A 130 9.20 7.92 -0.43
C PHE A 130 8.70 6.47 -0.46
N LEU A 131 8.91 5.73 -1.54
CA LEU A 131 8.68 4.28 -1.53
C LEU A 131 9.79 3.51 -0.79
N ILE A 132 10.99 4.08 -0.61
CA ILE A 132 12.10 3.44 0.11
C ILE A 132 11.76 3.15 1.58
N PRO A 133 11.29 4.12 2.40
CA PRO A 133 10.90 3.87 3.79
C PRO A 133 9.79 2.82 3.92
N TYR A 134 8.83 2.81 3.02
CA TYR A 134 7.77 1.80 3.01
C TYR A 134 8.33 0.41 2.77
N THR A 135 9.21 0.26 1.78
CA THR A 135 9.84 -1.03 1.49
C THR A 135 10.71 -1.50 2.66
N ALA A 136 11.44 -0.59 3.30
CA ALA A 136 12.23 -0.90 4.49
C ALA A 136 11.35 -1.39 5.65
N SER A 137 10.18 -0.79 5.86
CA SER A 137 9.23 -1.21 6.91
C SER A 137 8.70 -2.63 6.67
N LEU A 138 8.55 -3.05 5.40
CA LEU A 138 8.16 -4.42 5.04
C LEU A 138 9.22 -5.45 5.44
N TYR A 139 10.49 -5.17 5.16
CA TYR A 139 11.59 -6.04 5.59
C TYR A 139 11.66 -6.14 7.11
N ASN A 140 11.43 -5.06 7.83
CA ASN A 140 11.39 -5.05 9.28
C ASN A 140 10.27 -5.94 9.83
N GLY A 141 9.05 -5.82 9.30
CA GLY A 141 7.91 -6.63 9.72
C GLY A 141 8.10 -8.13 9.44
N LEU A 142 8.59 -8.47 8.24
CA LEU A 142 8.91 -9.83 7.86
C LEU A 142 9.96 -10.46 8.77
N SER A 143 11.05 -9.75 9.02
CA SER A 143 12.18 -10.30 9.79
C SER A 143 11.81 -10.59 11.23
N ARG A 144 10.90 -9.82 11.84
CA ARG A 144 10.39 -10.10 13.19
C ARG A 144 9.67 -11.44 13.26
N LEU A 145 8.79 -11.74 12.31
CA LEU A 145 8.08 -13.01 12.27
C LEU A 145 8.99 -14.19 11.91
N PHE A 146 9.92 -14.00 10.98
CA PHE A 146 10.89 -15.04 10.64
C PHE A 146 11.81 -15.34 11.82
N GLY A 147 12.30 -14.34 12.52
CA GLY A 147 13.09 -14.51 13.73
C GLY A 147 12.35 -15.37 14.76
N MET A 148 11.07 -15.06 15.02
CA MET A 148 10.22 -15.84 15.93
C MET A 148 10.00 -17.29 15.44
N ALA A 149 9.73 -17.48 14.14
CA ALA A 149 9.34 -18.80 13.62
C ALA A 149 10.50 -19.76 13.39
N PHE A 150 11.69 -19.27 13.06
CA PHE A 150 12.85 -20.06 12.62
C PHE A 150 14.09 -19.87 13.49
N ASN A 151 14.08 -18.93 14.42
CA ASN A 151 15.25 -18.52 15.20
C ASN A 151 16.46 -18.15 14.32
N ILE A 152 16.22 -17.42 13.23
CA ILE A 152 17.23 -16.97 12.27
C ILE A 152 17.55 -15.50 12.57
N ASP A 153 18.84 -15.13 12.38
CA ASP A 153 19.26 -13.73 12.51
C ASP A 153 18.47 -12.80 11.59
N TYR A 154 18.11 -11.65 12.11
CA TYR A 154 17.33 -10.64 11.41
C TYR A 154 17.95 -10.19 10.08
N SER A 155 19.28 -9.98 10.07
CA SER A 155 20.00 -9.52 8.89
C SER A 155 19.99 -10.57 7.77
N VAL A 156 20.09 -11.84 8.15
CA VAL A 156 19.99 -12.97 7.21
C VAL A 156 18.61 -13.04 6.59
N CYS A 157 17.54 -12.82 7.40
CA CYS A 157 16.17 -12.77 6.89
C CYS A 157 15.98 -11.67 5.85
N ILE A 158 16.46 -10.45 6.13
CA ILE A 158 16.36 -9.33 5.19
C ILE A 158 17.03 -9.66 3.86
N VAL A 159 18.26 -10.14 3.88
CA VAL A 159 19.02 -10.45 2.67
C VAL A 159 18.33 -11.56 1.87
N LEU A 160 17.87 -12.61 2.54
CA LEU A 160 17.17 -13.72 1.88
C LEU A 160 15.89 -13.22 1.18
N MET A 161 15.07 -12.42 1.88
CA MET A 161 13.83 -11.87 1.30
C MET A 161 14.11 -10.92 0.14
N ALA A 162 15.14 -10.09 0.24
CA ALA A 162 15.55 -9.18 -0.82
C ALA A 162 15.92 -9.94 -2.09
N VAL A 163 16.75 -10.97 -1.97
CA VAL A 163 17.16 -11.81 -3.11
C VAL A 163 15.98 -12.54 -3.75
N LEU A 164 15.13 -13.17 -2.94
CA LEU A 164 13.96 -13.89 -3.43
C LEU A 164 12.98 -12.97 -4.15
N THR A 165 12.73 -11.77 -3.60
CA THR A 165 11.88 -10.75 -4.25
C THR A 165 12.45 -10.34 -5.60
N ALA A 166 13.76 -10.05 -5.66
CA ALA A 166 14.41 -9.65 -6.90
C ALA A 166 14.24 -10.71 -8.00
N ILE A 167 14.44 -11.98 -7.67
CA ILE A 167 14.40 -13.07 -8.66
C ILE A 167 13.05 -13.12 -9.40
N TYR A 168 11.93 -13.18 -8.67
CA TYR A 168 10.64 -13.39 -9.33
C TYR A 168 10.08 -12.13 -9.97
N VAL A 169 10.33 -10.94 -9.42
CA VAL A 169 9.85 -9.68 -10.01
C VAL A 169 10.59 -9.36 -11.30
N ILE A 170 11.92 -9.54 -11.33
CA ILE A 170 12.75 -9.31 -12.52
C ILE A 170 12.31 -10.23 -13.67
N ALA A 171 11.96 -11.48 -13.38
CA ALA A 171 11.61 -12.44 -14.40
C ALA A 171 10.30 -12.12 -15.11
N GLY A 172 9.21 -11.86 -14.39
CA GLY A 172 7.86 -11.96 -14.91
C GLY A 172 7.09 -10.67 -15.12
N GLY A 173 7.55 -9.51 -14.63
CA GLY A 173 6.84 -8.24 -14.73
C GLY A 173 5.43 -8.27 -14.10
N TYR A 174 4.55 -7.36 -14.53
CA TYR A 174 3.23 -7.14 -13.93
C TYR A 174 2.31 -8.38 -13.97
N MET A 175 2.30 -9.13 -15.07
CA MET A 175 1.42 -10.31 -15.17
C MET A 175 1.79 -11.38 -14.15
N ALA A 176 3.09 -11.62 -13.95
CA ALA A 176 3.54 -12.57 -12.93
C ALA A 176 3.18 -12.10 -11.52
N THR A 177 3.36 -10.80 -11.24
CA THR A 177 2.98 -10.26 -9.93
C THR A 177 1.47 -10.39 -9.71
N ALA A 178 0.63 -10.09 -10.69
CA ALA A 178 -0.83 -10.21 -10.56
C ALA A 178 -1.32 -11.65 -10.33
N ILE A 179 -0.70 -12.64 -10.98
CA ILE A 179 -1.02 -14.06 -10.74
C ILE A 179 -0.53 -14.48 -9.35
N ASN A 180 0.67 -14.07 -8.96
CA ASN A 180 1.20 -14.35 -7.63
C ASN A 180 0.32 -13.68 -6.56
N ASP A 181 -0.09 -12.42 -6.75
CA ASP A 181 -0.98 -11.68 -5.87
C ASP A 181 -2.33 -12.41 -5.66
N PHE A 182 -2.85 -13.05 -6.70
CA PHE A 182 -4.08 -13.84 -6.61
C PHE A 182 -3.90 -15.06 -5.70
N ILE A 183 -2.83 -15.84 -5.88
CA ILE A 183 -2.52 -17.01 -5.05
C ILE A 183 -2.26 -16.58 -3.61
N GLN A 184 -1.45 -15.55 -3.44
CA GLN A 184 -1.10 -14.98 -2.14
C GLN A 184 -2.33 -14.44 -1.41
N GLY A 185 -3.26 -13.81 -2.13
CA GLY A 185 -4.50 -13.33 -1.57
C GLY A 185 -5.44 -14.44 -1.07
N ILE A 186 -5.48 -15.57 -1.75
CA ILE A 186 -6.22 -16.77 -1.25
C ILE A 186 -5.60 -17.26 0.05
N ILE A 187 -4.27 -17.33 0.13
CA ILE A 187 -3.55 -17.70 1.35
C ILE A 187 -3.85 -16.71 2.48
N MET A 188 -3.90 -15.41 2.16
CA MET A 188 -4.20 -14.36 3.14
C MET A 188 -5.63 -14.48 3.69
N LEU A 189 -6.62 -14.72 2.82
CA LEU A 189 -8.02 -14.90 3.24
C LEU A 189 -8.18 -16.10 4.18
N ALA A 190 -7.64 -17.25 3.81
CA ALA A 190 -7.72 -18.44 4.63
C ALA A 190 -6.91 -18.29 5.93
N GLY A 191 -5.72 -17.69 5.82
CA GLY A 191 -4.78 -17.56 6.91
C GLY A 191 -5.26 -16.63 8.02
N ILE A 192 -5.79 -15.46 7.69
CA ILE A 192 -6.25 -14.52 8.71
C ILE A 192 -7.43 -15.10 9.50
N VAL A 193 -8.36 -15.77 8.83
CA VAL A 193 -9.49 -16.40 9.51
C VAL A 193 -9.02 -17.51 10.44
N ALA A 194 -8.11 -18.39 9.98
CA ALA A 194 -7.56 -19.47 10.80
C ALA A 194 -6.83 -18.93 12.04
N VAL A 195 -6.05 -17.87 11.88
CA VAL A 195 -5.30 -17.24 12.99
C VAL A 195 -6.26 -16.61 14.01
N ILE A 196 -7.26 -15.86 13.57
CA ILE A 196 -8.26 -15.27 14.45
C ILE A 196 -8.95 -16.35 15.28
N VAL A 197 -9.45 -17.39 14.62
CA VAL A 197 -10.14 -18.51 15.29
C VAL A 197 -9.22 -19.16 16.32
N ALA A 198 -7.96 -19.41 15.97
CA ALA A 198 -7.02 -20.08 16.89
C ALA A 198 -6.67 -19.21 18.11
N VAL A 199 -6.37 -17.92 17.91
CA VAL A 199 -6.03 -17.01 19.01
C VAL A 199 -7.22 -16.79 19.95
N ILE A 200 -8.41 -16.57 19.39
CA ILE A 200 -9.62 -16.32 20.18
C ILE A 200 -10.04 -17.59 20.94
N ASN A 201 -9.98 -18.76 20.32
CA ASN A 201 -10.27 -20.03 21.00
C ASN A 201 -9.27 -20.30 22.13
N GLY A 202 -8.01 -19.93 21.96
CA GLY A 202 -7.00 -20.00 23.03
C GLY A 202 -7.30 -19.12 24.24
N LYS A 203 -8.18 -18.12 24.10
CA LYS A 203 -8.69 -17.26 25.19
C LYS A 203 -10.10 -17.63 25.66
N GLY A 204 -10.59 -18.82 25.34
CA GLY A 204 -11.90 -19.31 25.77
C GLY A 204 -13.07 -18.95 24.85
N GLY A 205 -12.78 -18.51 23.62
CA GLY A 205 -13.77 -18.08 22.63
C GLY A 205 -14.00 -16.56 22.63
N PHE A 206 -14.81 -16.10 21.69
CA PHE A 206 -15.00 -14.66 21.45
C PHE A 206 -15.56 -13.89 22.65
N MET A 207 -16.60 -14.40 23.29
CA MET A 207 -17.21 -13.72 24.45
C MET A 207 -16.28 -13.66 25.63
N ALA A 208 -15.56 -14.75 25.94
CA ALA A 208 -14.57 -14.79 27.02
C ALA A 208 -13.39 -13.83 26.75
N ALA A 209 -12.93 -13.77 25.51
CA ALA A 209 -11.89 -12.81 25.09
C ALA A 209 -12.36 -11.35 25.22
N LEU A 210 -13.60 -11.05 24.83
CA LEU A 210 -14.19 -9.72 24.96
C LEU A 210 -14.39 -9.31 26.42
N ASP A 211 -14.90 -10.21 27.26
CA ASP A 211 -15.04 -10.01 28.70
C ASP A 211 -13.69 -9.82 29.39
N GLY A 212 -12.68 -10.59 28.95
CA GLY A 212 -11.29 -10.41 29.38
C GLY A 212 -10.75 -9.03 29.04
N LEU A 213 -10.97 -8.59 27.79
CA LEU A 213 -10.53 -7.28 27.31
C LEU A 213 -11.25 -6.13 28.05
N ALA A 214 -12.52 -6.30 28.40
CA ALA A 214 -13.30 -5.32 29.17
C ALA A 214 -12.77 -5.10 30.60
N LYS A 215 -12.04 -6.07 31.15
CA LYS A 215 -11.42 -5.98 32.48
C LYS A 215 -10.03 -5.34 32.47
N VAL A 216 -9.43 -5.19 31.27
CA VAL A 216 -8.11 -4.58 31.14
C VAL A 216 -8.18 -3.09 31.43
N THR A 217 -7.31 -2.62 32.33
CA THR A 217 -7.10 -1.20 32.62
C THR A 217 -5.62 -0.85 32.42
N ASP A 218 -5.33 0.39 32.07
CA ASP A 218 -3.97 0.91 31.90
C ASP A 218 -3.95 2.37 32.35
N GLU A 219 -3.28 2.65 33.45
CA GLU A 219 -3.24 3.99 34.03
C GLU A 219 -2.62 5.05 33.12
N THR A 220 -1.75 4.63 32.20
CA THR A 220 -1.06 5.52 31.25
C THR A 220 -1.88 5.85 30.01
N VAL A 221 -2.83 4.98 29.65
CA VAL A 221 -3.67 5.13 28.45
C VAL A 221 -5.11 5.44 28.81
N ALA A 222 -5.73 4.62 29.65
CA ALA A 222 -7.09 4.82 30.15
C ALA A 222 -7.38 3.89 31.33
N SER A 223 -7.70 4.47 32.47
CA SER A 223 -8.05 3.74 33.70
C SER A 223 -9.50 3.25 33.74
N THR A 224 -10.35 3.68 32.78
CA THR A 224 -11.76 3.33 32.75
C THR A 224 -11.94 1.86 32.34
N PRO A 225 -12.56 0.99 33.15
CA PRO A 225 -12.87 -0.38 32.78
C PRO A 225 -13.77 -0.44 31.54
N GLY A 226 -13.54 -1.41 30.66
CA GLY A 226 -14.31 -1.62 29.44
C GLY A 226 -13.89 -0.77 28.26
N ILE A 227 -12.98 0.20 28.43
CA ILE A 227 -12.61 1.14 27.37
C ILE A 227 -11.98 0.44 26.15
N PHE A 228 -11.15 -0.60 26.34
CA PHE A 228 -10.52 -1.36 25.26
C PHE A 228 -11.48 -2.32 24.54
N ALA A 229 -12.62 -2.64 25.17
CA ALA A 229 -13.71 -3.38 24.55
C ALA A 229 -14.80 -2.46 23.99
N SER A 230 -14.64 -1.14 24.11
CA SER A 230 -15.61 -0.15 23.65
C SER A 230 -15.56 0.10 22.14
N PHE A 231 -16.64 0.66 21.61
CA PHE A 231 -16.81 0.93 20.18
C PHE A 231 -15.80 1.95 19.61
N PHE A 232 -15.42 2.96 20.40
CA PHE A 232 -14.52 4.03 19.97
C PHE A 232 -13.11 3.96 20.60
N GLY A 233 -12.89 3.11 21.59
CA GLY A 233 -11.62 3.01 22.29
C GLY A 233 -11.26 4.24 23.14
N PRO A 234 -10.03 4.30 23.68
CA PRO A 234 -9.61 5.36 24.59
C PRO A 234 -9.29 6.70 23.91
N ASP A 235 -8.99 6.69 22.61
CA ASP A 235 -8.60 7.90 21.85
C ASP A 235 -9.21 7.88 20.45
N PRO A 236 -10.51 8.27 20.34
CA PRO A 236 -11.23 8.26 19.05
C PRO A 236 -10.64 9.18 17.99
N LEU A 237 -10.04 10.31 18.40
CA LEU A 237 -9.48 11.27 17.46
C LEU A 237 -8.25 10.72 16.74
N ASN A 238 -7.28 10.20 17.48
CA ASN A 238 -6.11 9.60 16.85
C ASN A 238 -6.46 8.31 16.11
N LEU A 239 -7.46 7.55 16.55
CA LEU A 239 -8.01 6.42 15.80
C LEU A 239 -8.59 6.89 14.45
N LEU A 240 -9.32 8.01 14.41
CA LEU A 240 -9.82 8.58 13.17
C LEU A 240 -8.69 8.96 12.21
N PHE A 241 -7.58 9.52 12.70
CA PHE A 241 -6.39 9.78 11.89
C PHE A 241 -5.81 8.50 11.29
N VAL A 242 -5.76 7.42 12.06
CA VAL A 242 -5.34 6.10 11.54
C VAL A 242 -6.27 5.63 10.43
N VAL A 243 -7.58 5.69 10.64
CA VAL A 243 -8.61 5.30 9.65
C VAL A 243 -8.43 6.11 8.36
N ILE A 244 -8.29 7.43 8.46
CA ILE A 244 -8.13 8.29 7.28
C ILE A 244 -6.83 7.96 6.54
N LEU A 245 -5.68 7.89 7.22
CA LEU A 245 -4.41 7.60 6.58
C LEU A 245 -4.45 6.27 5.83
N THR A 246 -4.91 5.21 6.51
CA THR A 246 -4.88 3.86 5.96
C THR A 246 -5.94 3.61 4.88
N SER A 247 -7.01 4.40 4.87
CA SER A 247 -8.11 4.24 3.91
C SER A 247 -8.00 5.23 2.75
N LEU A 248 -8.12 6.53 3.02
CA LEU A 248 -8.09 7.57 1.99
C LEU A 248 -6.68 7.67 1.36
N GLY A 249 -5.62 7.41 2.13
CA GLY A 249 -4.25 7.45 1.64
C GLY A 249 -4.01 6.57 0.42
N THR A 250 -4.71 5.43 0.31
CA THR A 250 -4.55 4.51 -0.85
C THR A 250 -4.87 5.16 -2.19
N TRP A 251 -5.68 6.22 -2.22
CA TRP A 251 -6.06 6.93 -3.46
C TRP A 251 -4.91 7.73 -4.09
N GLY A 252 -3.92 8.11 -3.28
CA GLY A 252 -2.73 8.83 -3.74
C GLY A 252 -1.49 7.95 -3.94
N LEU A 253 -1.58 6.65 -3.65
CA LEU A 253 -0.44 5.75 -3.77
C LEU A 253 -0.26 5.25 -5.21
N PRO A 254 0.89 5.49 -5.85
CA PRO A 254 1.11 5.16 -7.25
C PRO A 254 0.96 3.66 -7.54
N GLN A 255 1.45 2.78 -6.67
CA GLN A 255 1.32 1.32 -6.82
C GLN A 255 -0.12 0.83 -6.72
N MET A 256 -0.99 1.53 -5.98
CA MET A 256 -2.42 1.21 -5.88
C MET A 256 -3.17 1.65 -7.13
N VAL A 257 -2.97 2.90 -7.53
CA VAL A 257 -3.61 3.52 -8.69
C VAL A 257 -3.22 2.81 -9.99
N GLN A 258 -1.99 2.29 -10.09
CA GLN A 258 -1.50 1.52 -11.25
C GLN A 258 -2.36 0.27 -11.55
N LYS A 259 -3.04 -0.30 -10.56
CA LYS A 259 -3.93 -1.44 -10.77
C LYS A 259 -5.12 -1.07 -11.66
N PHE A 260 -5.62 0.16 -11.56
CA PHE A 260 -6.67 0.67 -12.45
C PHE A 260 -6.19 0.92 -13.88
N TYR A 261 -4.88 1.15 -14.10
CA TYR A 261 -4.33 1.28 -15.45
C TYR A 261 -4.33 -0.07 -16.20
N ALA A 262 -4.11 -1.16 -15.47
CA ALA A 262 -3.92 -2.50 -16.01
C ALA A 262 -5.22 -3.27 -16.25
N ILE A 263 -6.34 -2.88 -15.62
CA ILE A 263 -7.61 -3.60 -15.71
C ILE A 263 -8.19 -3.59 -17.13
N LYS A 264 -8.80 -4.70 -17.52
CA LYS A 264 -9.21 -4.96 -18.91
C LYS A 264 -10.32 -4.00 -19.40
N ASP A 265 -11.43 -3.92 -18.67
CA ASP A 265 -12.65 -3.22 -19.11
C ASP A 265 -13.51 -2.75 -17.93
N GLU A 266 -14.62 -2.05 -18.24
CA GLU A 266 -15.54 -1.49 -17.24
C GLU A 266 -16.32 -2.56 -16.47
N GLU A 267 -16.66 -3.68 -17.09
CA GLU A 267 -17.30 -4.80 -16.39
C GLU A 267 -16.37 -5.41 -15.35
N SER A 268 -15.09 -5.54 -15.70
CA SER A 268 -14.05 -5.98 -14.78
C SER A 268 -13.88 -5.02 -13.59
N ILE A 269 -14.06 -3.69 -13.79
CA ILE A 269 -14.04 -2.72 -12.69
C ILE A 269 -15.19 -2.97 -11.72
N LYS A 270 -16.42 -3.16 -12.21
CA LYS A 270 -17.61 -3.43 -11.36
C LYS A 270 -17.41 -4.72 -10.54
N LYS A 271 -16.98 -5.81 -11.16
CA LYS A 271 -16.70 -7.07 -10.47
C LYS A 271 -15.53 -6.92 -9.48
N GLY A 272 -14.48 -6.25 -9.90
CA GLY A 272 -13.30 -5.98 -9.09
C GLY A 272 -13.61 -5.16 -7.84
N THR A 273 -14.52 -4.20 -7.93
CA THR A 273 -14.99 -3.41 -6.79
C THR A 273 -15.53 -4.31 -5.67
N ILE A 274 -16.42 -5.24 -6.00
CA ILE A 274 -17.03 -6.15 -5.01
C ILE A 274 -15.98 -7.08 -4.42
N ILE A 275 -15.17 -7.72 -5.27
CA ILE A 275 -14.16 -8.68 -4.85
C ILE A 275 -13.12 -8.03 -3.94
N SER A 276 -12.60 -6.86 -4.35
CA SER A 276 -11.59 -6.13 -3.58
C SER A 276 -12.15 -5.62 -2.23
N THR A 277 -13.41 -5.19 -2.19
CA THR A 277 -14.05 -4.73 -0.95
C THR A 277 -14.23 -5.86 0.05
N LEU A 278 -14.72 -7.03 -0.40
CA LEU A 278 -14.85 -8.20 0.45
C LEU A 278 -13.48 -8.71 0.93
N PHE A 279 -12.49 -8.71 0.05
CA PHE A 279 -11.11 -9.04 0.41
C PHE A 279 -10.58 -8.11 1.51
N ALA A 280 -10.74 -6.80 1.34
CA ALA A 280 -10.29 -5.81 2.30
C ALA A 280 -11.01 -5.95 3.65
N LEU A 281 -12.32 -6.21 3.64
CA LEU A 281 -13.10 -6.42 4.86
C LEU A 281 -12.59 -7.62 5.68
N VAL A 282 -12.32 -8.74 5.02
CA VAL A 282 -11.84 -9.95 5.69
C VAL A 282 -10.39 -9.81 6.12
N VAL A 283 -9.50 -9.37 5.22
CA VAL A 283 -8.07 -9.35 5.50
C VAL A 283 -7.70 -8.16 6.40
N ALA A 284 -8.04 -6.93 6.01
CA ALA A 284 -7.74 -5.76 6.84
C ALA A 284 -8.57 -5.75 8.12
N GLY A 285 -9.88 -5.95 7.98
CA GLY A 285 -10.78 -6.05 9.13
C GLY A 285 -10.29 -7.10 10.11
N GLY A 286 -9.94 -8.28 9.61
CA GLY A 286 -9.40 -9.38 10.42
C GLY A 286 -8.07 -9.05 11.10
N CYS A 287 -7.14 -8.39 10.42
CA CYS A 287 -5.85 -8.00 11.03
C CYS A 287 -6.04 -7.05 12.21
N TYR A 288 -6.79 -5.97 12.03
CA TYR A 288 -7.03 -5.00 13.10
C TYR A 288 -7.91 -5.57 14.22
N PHE A 289 -8.89 -6.40 13.87
CA PHE A 289 -9.70 -7.12 14.84
C PHE A 289 -8.84 -8.05 15.71
N LEU A 290 -7.96 -8.85 15.11
CA LEU A 290 -7.02 -9.70 15.84
C LEU A 290 -6.14 -8.86 16.77
N GLY A 291 -5.54 -7.78 16.26
CA GLY A 291 -4.69 -6.88 17.04
C GLY A 291 -5.41 -6.27 18.25
N GLY A 292 -6.72 -6.04 18.14
CA GLY A 292 -7.56 -5.52 19.22
C GLY A 292 -7.56 -6.34 20.51
N PHE A 293 -7.22 -7.63 20.40
CA PHE A 293 -7.06 -8.52 21.57
C PHE A 293 -5.63 -8.58 22.10
N GLY A 294 -4.70 -7.77 21.58
CA GLY A 294 -3.29 -7.80 22.00
C GLY A 294 -3.06 -7.62 23.48
N ARG A 295 -3.89 -6.80 24.14
CA ARG A 295 -3.79 -6.57 25.60
C ARG A 295 -4.11 -7.78 26.48
N LEU A 296 -4.76 -8.81 25.93
CA LEU A 296 -4.95 -10.10 26.64
C LEU A 296 -3.65 -10.90 26.81
N PHE A 297 -2.55 -10.40 26.27
CA PHE A 297 -1.22 -10.99 26.35
C PHE A 297 -0.21 -10.06 27.03
N SER A 298 -0.69 -9.04 27.76
CA SER A 298 0.14 -8.02 28.41
C SER A 298 1.15 -8.57 29.42
N ASP A 299 0.87 -9.71 30.02
CA ASP A 299 1.78 -10.46 30.90
C ASP A 299 3.01 -11.03 30.18
N GLN A 300 2.96 -11.16 28.85
CA GLN A 300 4.01 -11.71 28.00
C GLN A 300 4.67 -10.65 27.09
N ILE A 301 4.13 -9.43 27.07
CA ILE A 301 4.55 -8.36 26.15
C ILE A 301 5.14 -7.19 26.95
N ASP A 302 6.43 -6.94 26.78
CA ASP A 302 7.08 -5.73 27.27
C ASP A 302 7.26 -4.72 26.12
N ILE A 303 6.33 -3.75 26.06
CA ILE A 303 6.36 -2.70 25.03
C ILE A 303 7.57 -1.77 25.21
N ALA A 304 8.02 -1.54 26.46
CA ALA A 304 9.15 -0.66 26.71
C ALA A 304 10.46 -1.26 26.19
N ALA A 305 10.63 -2.57 26.35
CA ALA A 305 11.84 -3.27 25.88
C ALA A 305 11.78 -3.65 24.39
N ASN A 306 10.60 -4.11 23.90
CA ASN A 306 10.48 -4.76 22.58
C ASN A 306 9.69 -3.96 21.53
N GLY A 307 9.06 -2.85 21.94
CA GLY A 307 8.21 -2.04 21.07
C GLY A 307 6.87 -2.70 20.71
N PHE A 308 6.01 -1.93 20.03
CA PHE A 308 4.69 -2.41 19.59
C PHE A 308 4.76 -3.52 18.53
N ASP A 309 5.87 -3.63 17.80
CA ASP A 309 6.07 -4.64 16.77
C ASP A 309 6.21 -6.06 17.35
N SER A 310 6.35 -6.19 18.67
CA SER A 310 6.36 -7.47 19.39
C SER A 310 4.97 -8.03 19.70
N VAL A 311 3.92 -7.21 19.64
CA VAL A 311 2.56 -7.59 20.05
C VAL A 311 2.05 -8.80 19.27
N ILE A 312 1.99 -8.70 17.95
CA ILE A 312 1.47 -9.80 17.13
C ILE A 312 2.36 -11.05 17.17
N PRO A 313 3.70 -10.98 17.03
CA PRO A 313 4.54 -12.16 17.20
C PRO A 313 4.32 -12.88 18.55
N THR A 314 4.17 -12.15 19.64
CA THR A 314 3.92 -12.74 20.97
C THR A 314 2.53 -13.40 21.04
N MET A 315 1.48 -12.75 20.52
CA MET A 315 0.14 -13.36 20.44
C MET A 315 0.13 -14.69 19.67
N LEU A 316 1.02 -14.83 18.70
CA LEU A 316 1.10 -16.00 17.83
C LEU A 316 2.08 -17.09 18.33
N SER A 317 2.97 -16.76 19.26
CA SER A 317 4.02 -17.68 19.73
C SER A 317 3.48 -18.93 20.41
N GLY A 318 2.31 -18.85 21.03
CA GLY A 318 1.61 -19.98 21.69
C GLY A 318 0.84 -20.90 20.73
N LEU A 319 0.83 -20.65 19.41
CA LEU A 319 0.11 -21.46 18.46
C LEU A 319 0.87 -22.76 18.13
N SER A 320 0.14 -23.77 17.61
CA SER A 320 0.76 -25.03 17.21
C SER A 320 1.83 -24.81 16.12
N PRO A 321 2.88 -25.64 16.06
CA PRO A 321 3.94 -25.52 15.07
C PRO A 321 3.45 -25.52 13.61
N MET A 322 2.35 -26.23 13.32
CA MET A 322 1.72 -26.24 12.01
C MET A 322 1.08 -24.91 11.68
N LEU A 323 0.38 -24.31 12.65
CA LEU A 323 -0.28 -23.03 12.47
C LEU A 323 0.73 -21.87 12.38
N ILE A 324 1.83 -21.93 13.14
CA ILE A 324 2.96 -20.98 12.99
C ILE A 324 3.54 -21.06 11.57
N ALA A 325 3.73 -22.27 11.02
CA ALA A 325 4.19 -22.42 9.63
C ALA A 325 3.23 -21.75 8.63
N PHE A 326 1.93 -21.91 8.85
CA PHE A 326 0.90 -21.30 8.02
C PHE A 326 0.88 -19.76 8.15
N VAL A 327 1.04 -19.23 9.37
CA VAL A 327 1.20 -17.78 9.63
C VAL A 327 2.41 -17.20 8.88
N VAL A 328 3.54 -17.91 8.90
CA VAL A 328 4.73 -17.48 8.16
C VAL A 328 4.43 -17.33 6.66
N ILE A 329 3.75 -18.30 6.06
CA ILE A 329 3.37 -18.24 4.65
C ILE A 329 2.35 -17.14 4.38
N LEU A 330 1.39 -16.91 5.29
CA LEU A 330 0.45 -15.79 5.22
C LEU A 330 1.17 -14.44 5.16
N VAL A 331 2.10 -14.21 6.09
CA VAL A 331 2.81 -12.93 6.17
C VAL A 331 3.82 -12.76 5.05
N LEU A 332 4.44 -13.85 4.61
CA LEU A 332 5.24 -13.85 3.38
C LEU A 332 4.39 -13.43 2.18
N SER A 333 3.23 -14.07 2.01
CA SER A 333 2.30 -13.76 0.92
C SER A 333 1.91 -12.29 0.94
N ALA A 334 1.52 -11.78 2.09
CA ALA A 334 1.16 -10.38 2.28
C ALA A 334 2.31 -9.41 1.95
N SER A 335 3.53 -9.75 2.34
CA SER A 335 4.68 -8.86 2.13
C SER A 335 5.25 -8.93 0.73
N MET A 336 5.30 -10.13 0.13
CA MET A 336 5.85 -10.31 -1.21
C MET A 336 4.99 -9.66 -2.28
N SER A 337 3.65 -9.69 -2.15
CA SER A 337 2.73 -8.98 -3.04
C SER A 337 2.91 -7.46 -2.98
N THR A 338 3.04 -6.92 -1.77
CA THR A 338 3.31 -5.48 -1.60
C THR A 338 4.68 -5.11 -2.13
N LEU A 339 5.74 -5.86 -1.78
CA LEU A 339 7.11 -5.62 -2.25
C LEU A 339 7.17 -5.58 -3.78
N SER A 340 6.56 -6.56 -4.47
CA SER A 340 6.54 -6.58 -5.93
C SER A 340 5.91 -5.32 -6.53
N SER A 341 4.81 -4.87 -5.95
CA SER A 341 4.11 -3.66 -6.40
C SER A 341 4.93 -2.38 -6.18
N LEU A 342 5.60 -2.24 -5.03
CA LEU A 342 6.46 -1.09 -4.72
C LEU A 342 7.67 -1.02 -5.65
N VAL A 343 8.33 -2.15 -5.84
CA VAL A 343 9.53 -2.27 -6.68
C VAL A 343 9.21 -1.99 -8.15
N MET A 344 8.07 -2.50 -8.63
CA MET A 344 7.58 -2.22 -9.97
C MET A 344 7.25 -0.73 -10.17
N ALA A 345 6.51 -0.12 -9.26
CA ALA A 345 6.17 1.29 -9.33
C ALA A 345 7.42 2.18 -9.28
N SER A 346 8.35 1.91 -8.36
CA SER A 346 9.60 2.66 -8.21
C SER A 346 10.50 2.56 -9.44
N SER A 347 10.76 1.34 -9.92
CA SER A 347 11.67 1.11 -11.07
C SER A 347 11.09 1.62 -12.39
N SER A 348 9.77 1.46 -12.61
CA SER A 348 9.13 1.94 -13.84
C SER A 348 9.10 3.46 -13.89
N THR A 349 8.74 4.14 -12.80
CA THR A 349 8.73 5.61 -12.76
C THR A 349 10.12 6.20 -12.92
N LEU A 350 11.12 5.64 -12.24
CA LEU A 350 12.49 6.14 -12.38
C LEU A 350 13.05 5.91 -13.80
N THR A 351 12.73 4.77 -14.44
CA THR A 351 13.18 4.50 -15.82
C THR A 351 12.47 5.38 -16.83
N ILE A 352 11.12 5.37 -16.83
CA ILE A 352 10.31 5.98 -17.88
C ILE A 352 10.25 7.49 -17.71
N ASP A 353 10.08 7.96 -16.47
CA ASP A 353 9.70 9.33 -16.19
C ASP A 353 10.88 10.22 -15.80
N PHE A 354 11.98 9.62 -15.33
CA PHE A 354 13.18 10.35 -14.97
C PHE A 354 14.32 10.09 -15.94
N LEU A 355 14.86 8.87 -15.99
CA LEU A 355 16.07 8.57 -16.79
C LEU A 355 15.85 8.75 -18.29
N LYS A 356 14.75 8.21 -18.83
CA LYS A 356 14.43 8.35 -20.26
C LYS A 356 14.19 9.82 -20.61
N GLU A 357 13.43 10.54 -19.78
CA GLU A 357 13.06 11.93 -20.06
C GLU A 357 14.27 12.90 -20.02
N LEU A 358 15.19 12.72 -19.08
CA LEU A 358 16.34 13.62 -18.90
C LEU A 358 17.56 13.22 -19.72
N PHE A 359 17.91 11.93 -19.75
CA PHE A 359 19.22 11.49 -20.22
C PHE A 359 19.15 10.63 -21.48
N PHE A 360 18.07 9.86 -21.68
CA PHE A 360 18.04 8.81 -22.71
C PHE A 360 16.77 8.85 -23.56
N GLN A 361 16.42 10.00 -24.11
CA GLN A 361 15.15 10.23 -24.85
C GLN A 361 14.88 9.21 -25.98
N LYS A 362 15.94 8.67 -26.60
CA LYS A 362 15.84 7.66 -27.68
C LYS A 362 15.98 6.21 -27.18
N MET A 363 15.78 5.95 -25.86
CA MET A 363 15.90 4.61 -25.30
C MET A 363 14.80 3.68 -25.86
N SER A 364 15.21 2.60 -26.51
CA SER A 364 14.27 1.58 -27.03
C SER A 364 13.54 0.86 -25.88
N GLU A 365 12.36 0.31 -26.14
CA GLU A 365 11.55 -0.39 -25.14
C GLU A 365 12.30 -1.54 -24.45
N LYS A 366 13.04 -2.34 -25.22
CA LYS A 366 13.90 -3.40 -24.67
C LYS A 366 14.93 -2.88 -23.68
N LYS A 367 15.56 -1.73 -23.97
CA LYS A 367 16.51 -1.08 -23.07
C LYS A 367 15.81 -0.51 -21.84
N GLN A 368 14.58 0.03 -21.98
CA GLN A 368 13.78 0.49 -20.86
C GLN A 368 13.45 -0.67 -19.89
N VAL A 369 13.00 -1.82 -20.40
CA VAL A 369 12.74 -3.02 -19.59
C VAL A 369 14.00 -3.51 -18.89
N LEU A 370 15.16 -3.52 -19.57
CA LEU A 370 16.44 -3.89 -18.95
C LEU A 370 16.82 -2.91 -17.84
N CYS A 371 16.66 -1.61 -18.06
CA CYS A 371 16.91 -0.57 -17.07
C CYS A 371 16.00 -0.73 -15.84
N MET A 372 14.70 -1.00 -16.05
CA MET A 372 13.77 -1.29 -14.95
C MET A 372 14.23 -2.50 -14.13
N ARG A 373 14.64 -3.58 -14.77
CA ARG A 373 15.16 -4.78 -14.08
C ARG A 373 16.40 -4.47 -13.24
N PHE A 374 17.30 -3.65 -13.74
CA PHE A 374 18.47 -3.19 -12.99
C PHE A 374 18.06 -2.31 -11.80
N LEU A 375 17.16 -1.35 -12.02
CA LEU A 375 16.67 -0.45 -10.97
C LEU A 375 15.86 -1.17 -9.88
N ILE A 376 15.21 -2.29 -10.20
CA ILE A 376 14.61 -3.19 -9.20
C ILE A 376 15.66 -3.64 -8.18
N VAL A 377 16.83 -4.11 -8.66
CA VAL A 377 17.90 -4.54 -7.76
C VAL A 377 18.43 -3.38 -6.92
N VAL A 378 18.66 -2.23 -7.55
CA VAL A 378 19.14 -1.02 -6.85
C VAL A 378 18.16 -0.58 -5.76
N PHE A 379 16.87 -0.51 -6.07
CA PHE A 379 15.83 -0.12 -5.13
C PHE A 379 15.73 -1.09 -3.94
N ILE A 380 15.74 -2.39 -4.22
CA ILE A 380 15.73 -3.44 -3.19
C ILE A 380 16.97 -3.31 -2.29
N ALA A 381 18.16 -3.11 -2.87
CA ALA A 381 19.40 -2.96 -2.11
C ALA A 381 19.33 -1.74 -1.17
N ILE A 382 18.93 -0.57 -1.67
CA ILE A 382 18.80 0.65 -0.85
C ILE A 382 17.79 0.43 0.29
N SER A 383 16.64 -0.14 0.00
CA SER A 383 15.59 -0.39 1.00
C SER A 383 16.03 -1.40 2.07
N SER A 384 16.77 -2.44 1.66
CA SER A 384 17.33 -3.44 2.59
C SER A 384 18.41 -2.87 3.48
N ILE A 385 19.29 -2.01 2.95
CA ILE A 385 20.31 -1.29 3.73
C ILE A 385 19.64 -0.39 4.75
N LEU A 386 18.61 0.36 4.36
CA LEU A 386 17.85 1.20 5.29
C LEU A 386 17.20 0.36 6.41
N ALA A 387 16.62 -0.79 6.08
CA ALA A 387 16.06 -1.70 7.07
C ALA A 387 17.11 -2.22 8.07
N LEU A 388 18.32 -2.55 7.60
CA LEU A 388 19.43 -2.99 8.44
C LEU A 388 19.94 -1.86 9.37
N ILE A 389 20.03 -0.63 8.86
CA ILE A 389 20.44 0.53 9.67
C ILE A 389 19.41 0.78 10.78
N GLN A 390 18.13 0.73 10.47
CA GLN A 390 17.05 0.95 11.43
C GLN A 390 17.00 -0.11 12.51
N TYR A 391 17.23 -1.37 12.17
CA TYR A 391 17.29 -2.44 13.16
C TYR A 391 18.36 -2.20 14.23
N LYS A 392 19.51 -1.67 13.83
CA LYS A 392 20.61 -1.36 14.75
C LYS A 392 20.36 -0.11 15.61
N SER A 393 19.56 0.83 15.13
CA SER A 393 19.34 2.11 15.81
C SER A 393 18.17 2.13 16.78
N SER A 394 17.35 1.07 16.84
CA SER A 394 16.17 0.89 17.71
C SER A 394 15.15 2.05 17.73
N VAL A 395 15.24 2.99 16.79
CA VAL A 395 14.60 4.32 16.90
C VAL A 395 13.22 4.38 16.23
N THR A 396 12.87 3.45 15.32
CA THR A 396 11.67 3.67 14.51
C THR A 396 10.78 2.44 14.43
N PHE A 397 9.53 2.57 14.90
CA PHE A 397 8.50 1.55 14.73
C PHE A 397 8.11 1.39 13.24
N ILE A 398 7.74 0.19 12.85
CA ILE A 398 7.29 -0.15 11.49
C ILE A 398 6.18 0.80 11.02
N ALA A 399 5.20 1.07 11.87
CA ALA A 399 4.07 1.94 11.58
C ALA A 399 4.47 3.40 11.27
N GLN A 400 5.54 3.90 11.88
CA GLN A 400 6.00 5.27 11.65
C GLN A 400 6.61 5.43 10.26
N LEU A 401 7.43 4.47 9.81
CA LEU A 401 8.03 4.48 8.47
C LEU A 401 6.98 4.45 7.36
N MET A 402 5.98 3.60 7.52
CA MET A 402 4.86 3.56 6.60
C MET A 402 4.08 4.87 6.66
N GLY A 403 3.85 5.43 7.85
CA GLY A 403 3.18 6.73 8.03
C GLY A 403 3.88 7.86 7.29
N VAL A 404 5.22 7.91 7.34
CA VAL A 404 6.03 8.88 6.59
C VAL A 404 5.85 8.71 5.08
N SER A 405 5.99 7.49 4.59
CA SER A 405 5.87 7.20 3.16
C SER A 405 4.47 7.51 2.63
N TRP A 406 3.45 6.99 3.30
CA TRP A 406 2.06 7.19 2.88
C TRP A 406 1.63 8.64 3.01
N GLY A 407 2.03 9.31 4.10
CA GLY A 407 1.76 10.73 4.30
C GLY A 407 2.36 11.60 3.19
N ALA A 408 3.59 11.32 2.78
CA ALA A 408 4.24 12.07 1.71
C ALA A 408 3.60 11.79 0.34
N LEU A 409 3.42 10.51 -0.02
CA LEU A 409 2.88 10.13 -1.32
C LEU A 409 1.40 10.52 -1.47
N ALA A 410 0.57 10.19 -0.49
CA ALA A 410 -0.84 10.55 -0.54
C ALA A 410 -1.04 12.06 -0.35
N GLY A 411 -0.26 12.71 0.51
CA GLY A 411 -0.27 14.16 0.66
C GLY A 411 0.12 14.91 -0.62
N ALA A 412 1.07 14.36 -1.37
CA ALA A 412 1.46 14.94 -2.66
C ALA A 412 0.44 14.65 -3.77
N PHE A 413 -0.04 13.41 -3.90
CA PHE A 413 -0.70 12.96 -5.13
C PHE A 413 -2.21 12.77 -5.05
N LEU A 414 -2.80 12.51 -3.87
CA LEU A 414 -4.22 12.22 -3.74
C LEU A 414 -5.10 13.32 -4.38
N ALA A 415 -4.94 14.55 -3.94
CA ALA A 415 -5.76 15.66 -4.42
C ALA A 415 -5.48 16.01 -5.90
N PRO A 416 -4.23 16.20 -6.34
CA PRO A 416 -3.94 16.46 -7.74
C PRO A 416 -4.44 15.36 -8.67
N PHE A 417 -4.26 14.09 -8.29
CA PHE A 417 -4.69 12.95 -9.11
C PHE A 417 -6.20 12.88 -9.23
N MET A 418 -6.91 12.93 -8.11
CA MET A 418 -8.37 12.90 -8.09
C MET A 418 -8.96 14.07 -8.89
N TYR A 419 -8.53 15.29 -8.62
CA TYR A 419 -9.05 16.45 -9.33
C TYR A 419 -8.67 16.44 -10.81
N ALA A 420 -7.50 15.95 -11.21
CA ALA A 420 -7.10 15.83 -12.61
C ALA A 420 -8.05 14.93 -13.42
N LEU A 421 -8.66 13.91 -12.79
CA LEU A 421 -9.62 13.01 -13.43
C LEU A 421 -11.02 13.62 -13.57
N TYR A 422 -11.38 14.59 -12.73
CA TYR A 422 -12.76 15.11 -12.62
C TYR A 422 -12.90 16.56 -13.04
N ALA A 423 -11.86 17.38 -12.88
CA ALA A 423 -11.96 18.81 -12.98
C ALA A 423 -11.09 19.39 -14.08
N LYS A 424 -11.70 20.16 -14.99
CA LYS A 424 -11.03 20.82 -16.11
C LYS A 424 -10.20 22.05 -15.66
N TRP A 425 -10.50 22.62 -14.50
CA TRP A 425 -9.90 23.85 -14.00
C TRP A 425 -8.57 23.70 -13.25
N VAL A 426 -8.14 22.48 -12.96
CA VAL A 426 -6.91 22.23 -12.21
C VAL A 426 -5.68 22.68 -12.97
N THR A 427 -4.79 23.42 -12.30
CA THR A 427 -3.57 23.97 -12.89
C THR A 427 -2.33 23.17 -12.52
N LYS A 428 -1.29 23.24 -13.36
CA LYS A 428 0.02 22.62 -13.06
C LYS A 428 0.68 23.21 -11.80
N ALA A 429 0.45 24.50 -11.51
CA ALA A 429 0.95 25.15 -10.31
C ALA A 429 0.30 24.58 -9.04
N ALA A 430 -1.00 24.28 -9.10
CA ALA A 430 -1.71 23.65 -7.98
C ALA A 430 -1.20 22.22 -7.71
N CYS A 431 -0.87 21.46 -8.76
CA CYS A 431 -0.23 20.15 -8.60
C CYS A 431 1.13 20.29 -7.89
N TRP A 432 1.97 21.24 -8.32
CA TRP A 432 3.24 21.51 -7.65
C TRP A 432 3.08 21.92 -6.19
N ALA A 433 2.10 22.78 -5.89
CA ALA A 433 1.82 23.18 -4.51
C ALA A 433 1.51 22.00 -3.61
N SER A 434 0.66 21.05 -4.07
CA SER A 434 0.35 19.82 -3.33
C SER A 434 1.57 18.89 -3.22
N PHE A 435 2.32 18.69 -4.31
CA PHE A 435 3.54 17.85 -4.32
C PHE A 435 4.56 18.34 -3.30
N LEU A 436 4.83 19.64 -3.30
CA LEU A 436 5.80 20.24 -2.39
C LEU A 436 5.28 20.25 -0.95
N PHE A 437 4.03 20.62 -0.73
CA PHE A 437 3.47 20.67 0.61
C PHE A 437 3.51 19.29 1.29
N GLY A 438 2.98 18.24 0.64
CA GLY A 438 2.97 16.90 1.20
C GLY A 438 4.38 16.36 1.46
N SER A 439 5.28 16.52 0.50
CA SER A 439 6.66 16.05 0.62
C SER A 439 7.45 16.81 1.68
N ILE A 440 7.37 18.12 1.71
CA ILE A 440 8.12 18.97 2.65
C ILE A 440 7.59 18.77 4.07
N LEU A 441 6.27 18.71 4.28
CA LEU A 441 5.69 18.48 5.60
C LEU A 441 6.20 17.16 6.20
N MET A 442 6.22 16.11 5.40
CA MET A 442 6.68 14.81 5.90
C MET A 442 8.20 14.75 6.10
N MET A 443 8.98 15.39 5.24
CA MET A 443 10.42 15.56 5.47
C MET A 443 10.71 16.37 6.73
N ALA A 444 9.99 17.47 6.94
CA ALA A 444 10.10 18.27 8.16
C ALA A 444 9.71 17.48 9.42
N ASN A 445 8.68 16.63 9.33
CA ASN A 445 8.31 15.73 10.43
C ASN A 445 9.43 14.73 10.78
N ILE A 446 10.21 14.25 9.81
CA ILE A 446 11.34 13.35 10.08
C ILE A 446 12.45 14.06 10.84
N PHE A 447 12.85 15.26 10.38
CA PHE A 447 14.06 15.94 10.88
C PHE A 447 13.80 16.90 12.05
N PHE A 448 12.58 17.46 12.15
CA PHE A 448 12.22 18.51 13.12
C PHE A 448 11.01 18.12 13.97
N ARG A 449 10.80 16.83 14.20
CA ARG A 449 9.61 16.29 14.87
C ARG A 449 9.29 16.98 16.20
N GLU A 450 10.30 17.21 17.03
CA GLU A 450 10.15 17.82 18.36
C GLU A 450 9.69 19.28 18.32
N SER A 451 9.93 19.98 17.20
CA SER A 451 9.49 21.35 16.99
C SER A 451 8.02 21.49 16.57
N PHE A 452 7.37 20.35 16.23
CA PHE A 452 5.96 20.35 15.85
C PHE A 452 5.05 20.33 17.08
N PRO A 453 3.82 20.89 16.97
CA PRO A 453 2.77 20.64 17.95
C PRO A 453 2.56 19.13 18.17
N VAL A 454 2.24 18.73 19.39
CA VAL A 454 2.16 17.31 19.79
C VAL A 454 1.34 16.44 18.82
N ILE A 455 0.22 16.97 18.34
CA ILE A 455 -0.63 16.25 17.39
C ILE A 455 0.08 15.97 16.04
N LEU A 456 0.99 16.83 15.60
CA LEU A 456 1.73 16.72 14.35
C LEU A 456 3.07 15.96 14.50
N GLN A 457 3.48 15.64 15.70
CA GLN A 457 4.66 14.80 15.93
C GLN A 457 4.45 13.38 15.42
N SER A 458 3.21 12.89 15.39
CA SER A 458 2.88 11.61 14.77
C SER A 458 2.96 11.72 13.24
N PRO A 459 3.79 10.90 12.55
CA PRO A 459 3.81 10.85 11.10
C PRO A 459 2.44 10.50 10.49
N ILE A 460 1.62 9.75 11.21
CA ILE A 460 0.25 9.40 10.80
C ILE A 460 -0.62 10.65 10.73
N ASN A 461 -0.62 11.45 11.80
CA ASN A 461 -1.42 12.66 11.88
C ASN A 461 -0.95 13.72 10.87
N SER A 462 0.37 13.91 10.76
CA SER A 462 0.97 14.81 9.75
C SER A 462 0.63 14.37 8.34
N GLY A 463 0.62 13.07 8.06
CA GLY A 463 0.23 12.52 6.77
C GLY A 463 -1.24 12.78 6.43
N VAL A 464 -2.14 12.63 7.39
CA VAL A 464 -3.57 12.96 7.21
C VAL A 464 -3.75 14.46 6.92
N ILE A 465 -3.05 15.29 7.67
CA ILE A 465 -3.11 16.75 7.44
C ILE A 465 -2.55 17.11 6.07
N ALA A 466 -1.47 16.46 5.61
CA ALA A 466 -0.95 16.64 4.27
C ALA A 466 -1.99 16.30 3.19
N MET A 467 -2.71 15.18 3.34
CA MET A 467 -3.77 14.77 2.40
C MET A 467 -4.95 15.73 2.39
N LEU A 468 -5.47 16.09 3.56
CA LEU A 468 -6.63 16.98 3.69
C LEU A 468 -6.30 18.40 3.24
N ALA A 469 -5.10 18.90 3.57
CA ALA A 469 -4.62 20.17 3.06
C ALA A 469 -4.49 20.17 1.54
N GLY A 470 -4.01 19.09 0.93
CA GLY A 470 -3.96 18.94 -0.53
C GLY A 470 -5.32 19.14 -1.20
N LEU A 471 -6.39 18.59 -0.60
CA LEU A 471 -7.77 18.78 -1.10
C LEU A 471 -8.22 20.26 -1.10
N VAL A 472 -7.64 21.08 -0.24
CA VAL A 472 -7.91 22.55 -0.19
C VAL A 472 -6.89 23.33 -1.04
N ILE A 473 -5.62 22.96 -0.97
CA ILE A 473 -4.53 23.63 -1.70
C ILE A 473 -4.79 23.62 -3.21
N VAL A 474 -5.16 22.45 -3.76
CA VAL A 474 -5.35 22.32 -5.21
C VAL A 474 -6.43 23.25 -5.75
N PRO A 475 -7.65 23.29 -5.22
CA PRO A 475 -8.65 24.27 -5.66
C PRO A 475 -8.22 25.72 -5.45
N VAL A 476 -7.72 26.05 -4.26
CA VAL A 476 -7.33 27.43 -3.92
C VAL A 476 -6.24 27.92 -4.86
N VAL A 477 -5.14 27.18 -5.02
CA VAL A 477 -4.05 27.61 -5.92
C VAL A 477 -4.51 27.66 -7.38
N SER A 478 -5.42 26.79 -7.79
CA SER A 478 -5.96 26.81 -9.16
C SER A 478 -6.77 28.07 -9.46
N ILE A 479 -7.42 28.69 -8.45
CA ILE A 479 -8.15 29.95 -8.62
C ILE A 479 -7.17 31.12 -8.90
N PHE A 480 -6.02 31.13 -8.22
CA PHE A 480 -5.05 32.24 -8.28
C PHE A 480 -3.95 32.06 -9.33
N THR A 481 -3.97 30.96 -10.09
CA THR A 481 -2.93 30.67 -11.09
C THR A 481 -3.51 30.64 -12.51
N PRO A 482 -2.66 30.88 -13.54
CA PRO A 482 -3.11 30.87 -14.93
C PRO A 482 -3.87 29.60 -15.28
N LYS A 483 -5.03 29.77 -15.94
CA LYS A 483 -5.88 28.65 -16.38
C LYS A 483 -5.07 27.71 -17.29
N PRO A 484 -5.35 26.39 -17.23
CA PRO A 484 -4.71 25.43 -18.11
C PRO A 484 -5.10 25.68 -19.57
N ASP A 485 -4.25 25.22 -20.49
CA ASP A 485 -4.53 25.28 -21.93
C ASP A 485 -5.84 24.53 -22.24
N LYS A 486 -6.81 25.27 -22.82
CA LYS A 486 -8.15 24.75 -23.12
C LYS A 486 -8.10 23.53 -24.05
N LYS A 487 -7.25 23.59 -25.12
CA LYS A 487 -7.13 22.52 -26.08
C LYS A 487 -6.62 21.24 -25.44
N LEU A 488 -5.57 21.36 -24.62
CA LEU A 488 -5.00 20.21 -23.87
C LEU A 488 -6.01 19.59 -22.90
N VAL A 489 -6.79 20.43 -22.23
CA VAL A 489 -7.82 19.97 -21.28
C VAL A 489 -8.97 19.29 -22.01
N ASP A 490 -9.48 19.89 -23.08
CA ASP A 490 -10.61 19.33 -23.84
C ASP A 490 -10.22 17.99 -24.49
N ASP A 491 -9.00 17.88 -25.04
CA ASP A 491 -8.46 16.63 -25.55
C ASP A 491 -8.41 15.56 -24.45
N ALA A 492 -7.84 15.86 -23.28
CA ALA A 492 -7.76 14.89 -22.18
C ALA A 492 -9.14 14.40 -21.69
N PHE A 493 -10.18 15.25 -21.75
CA PHE A 493 -11.54 14.89 -21.31
C PHE A 493 -12.41 14.30 -22.43
N ALA A 494 -12.04 14.43 -23.69
CA ALA A 494 -12.77 13.87 -24.84
C ALA A 494 -13.00 12.36 -24.69
N CYS A 495 -12.08 11.64 -24.05
CA CYS A 495 -12.20 10.20 -23.79
C CYS A 495 -13.48 9.79 -23.05
N TYR A 496 -14.10 10.67 -22.29
CA TYR A 496 -15.33 10.35 -21.57
C TYR A 496 -16.59 10.54 -22.45
N GLU A 497 -16.52 11.41 -23.44
CA GLU A 497 -17.61 11.72 -24.37
C GLU A 497 -17.72 10.66 -25.47
N GLU A 498 -16.59 10.24 -26.03
CA GLU A 498 -16.52 9.23 -27.12
C GLU A 498 -17.16 7.89 -26.73
N LYS A 499 -16.95 7.40 -25.52
CA LYS A 499 -17.56 6.13 -25.06
C LYS A 499 -19.07 6.21 -24.87
N THR A 500 -19.61 7.37 -24.57
CA THR A 500 -21.07 7.56 -24.41
C THR A 500 -21.77 7.47 -25.75
N GLU A 501 -21.17 7.99 -26.81
CA GLU A 501 -21.73 7.91 -28.18
C GLU A 501 -21.67 6.49 -28.74
N VAL A 502 -20.55 5.78 -28.61
CA VAL A 502 -20.39 4.40 -29.09
C VAL A 502 -21.37 3.45 -28.37
N SER A 503 -21.54 3.57 -27.07
CA SER A 503 -22.48 2.77 -26.29
C SER A 503 -23.94 3.01 -26.70
N ARG A 504 -24.31 4.27 -26.99
CA ARG A 504 -25.67 4.61 -27.47
C ARG A 504 -25.94 4.08 -28.88
N LYS A 505 -24.99 4.19 -29.80
CA LYS A 505 -25.13 3.66 -31.16
C LYS A 505 -25.26 2.14 -31.17
N THR A 506 -24.52 1.43 -30.34
CA THR A 506 -24.65 -0.04 -30.21
C THR A 506 -25.98 -0.46 -29.59
N ALA A 507 -26.53 0.32 -28.69
CA ALA A 507 -27.85 0.06 -28.08
C ALA A 507 -29.01 0.35 -29.02
N LEU A 508 -28.86 1.27 -29.94
CA LEU A 508 -29.87 1.66 -30.94
C LEU A 508 -29.81 0.86 -32.24
N GLY A 509 -28.74 0.12 -32.44
CA GLY A 509 -28.53 -0.71 -33.64
C GLY A 509 -28.99 -2.17 -33.48
N LYS A 510 -29.74 -2.48 -32.45
CA LYS A 510 -30.49 -3.72 -32.25
C LYS A 510 -31.97 -3.39 -32.24
#